data_9b1ff6811fcf2a782d7e1cdca18fb570
#
_entry.id   9b1ff6811fcf2a782d7e1cdca18fb570
#
_cell.length_a   1.000
_cell.length_b   1.000
_cell.length_c   1.000
_cell.angle_alpha   90.00
_cell.angle_beta   90.00
_cell.angle_gamma   90.00
#
_symmetry.space_group_name_H-M   'P 1'
#
loop_
_entity.id
_entity.type
_entity.pdbx_description
1 polymer ?
#
loop_
_entity_poly.entity_id
_entity_poly.type
_entity_poly.pdbx_seq_one_letter_code
_entity_poly.pdbx_strand_id
1 'polypeptide(L)'
;VDVFGCTDYDFDGVSDAGDVFSRDITQWNDSDGDGYGDNITGTFGDECPNKAGSSTKDRYGCLDADDDGWSDQSDAFIGESSQWNDSDGDGYGDRLIGVRGDSCPSTIGNSTEDRFGCIDSDGDGWSDEGDDLPQNPTQWRDRDGDGYGDNQSTSATMADAFSADGTQ
;
A
#
# COMPACT_ATOMS: atom_id res chain seq x y z
N VAL A 1 -24.29 33.66 -11.88
CA VAL A 1 -24.46 35.11 -11.91
C VAL A 1 -24.96 35.50 -10.55
N ASP A 2 -24.07 36.12 -9.80
CA ASP A 2 -24.33 36.56 -8.44
C ASP A 2 -25.50 37.56 -8.39
N VAL A 3 -26.36 37.45 -7.38
CA VAL A 3 -27.53 38.32 -7.24
C VAL A 3 -27.19 39.49 -6.29
N PHE A 4 -27.01 40.67 -6.85
CA PHE A 4 -26.73 41.87 -6.05
C PHE A 4 -27.70 42.03 -4.86
N GLY A 5 -27.16 42.11 -3.65
CA GLY A 5 -27.90 42.33 -2.42
C GLY A 5 -28.34 41.04 -1.69
N CYS A 6 -27.89 39.87 -2.11
CA CYS A 6 -28.00 38.64 -1.34
C CYS A 6 -26.90 38.55 -0.27
N THR A 7 -27.08 37.67 0.71
CA THR A 7 -26.05 37.39 1.71
C THR A 7 -24.85 36.69 1.06
N ASP A 8 -23.67 37.06 1.48
CA ASP A 8 -22.38 36.48 1.12
C ASP A 8 -21.60 36.40 2.45
N TYR A 9 -21.54 35.21 3.04
CA TYR A 9 -21.11 35.03 4.41
C TYR A 9 -19.59 35.07 4.56
N ASP A 10 -18.86 34.54 3.61
CA ASP A 10 -17.38 34.47 3.65
C ASP A 10 -16.70 35.59 2.84
N PHE A 11 -17.50 36.38 2.10
CA PHE A 11 -17.05 37.53 1.32
C PHE A 11 -16.12 37.18 0.16
N ASP A 12 -16.32 36.04 -0.48
CA ASP A 12 -15.58 35.64 -1.67
C ASP A 12 -16.11 36.29 -2.97
N GLY A 13 -17.32 36.87 -2.91
CA GLY A 13 -17.99 37.55 -4.03
C GLY A 13 -19.04 36.68 -4.73
N VAL A 14 -19.30 35.48 -4.22
CA VAL A 14 -20.42 34.61 -4.61
C VAL A 14 -21.47 34.62 -3.48
N SER A 15 -22.74 34.79 -3.80
CA SER A 15 -23.77 34.79 -2.77
C SER A 15 -24.03 33.39 -2.20
N ASP A 16 -24.42 33.27 -0.92
CA ASP A 16 -24.72 32.00 -0.24
C ASP A 16 -25.68 31.09 -1.04
N ALA A 17 -26.52 31.66 -1.89
CA ALA A 17 -27.48 30.93 -2.71
C ALA A 17 -26.83 30.27 -3.94
N GLY A 18 -25.70 30.74 -4.37
CA GLY A 18 -24.93 30.22 -5.52
C GLY A 18 -23.62 29.55 -5.15
N ASP A 19 -23.30 29.57 -3.84
CA ASP A 19 -22.08 29.09 -3.28
C ASP A 19 -22.29 27.78 -2.52
N VAL A 20 -21.64 26.72 -2.99
CA VAL A 20 -21.66 25.39 -2.35
C VAL A 20 -20.88 25.41 -1.03
N PHE A 21 -19.88 26.28 -0.90
CA PHE A 21 -18.99 26.40 0.25
C PHE A 21 -19.11 27.75 0.97
N SER A 22 -20.31 28.24 1.23
CA SER A 22 -20.63 29.57 1.76
C SER A 22 -19.97 30.00 3.07
N ARG A 23 -18.94 29.29 3.52
CA ARG A 23 -18.08 29.60 4.67
C ARG A 23 -16.59 29.43 4.37
N ASP A 24 -16.24 29.19 3.15
CA ASP A 24 -14.85 29.04 2.71
C ASP A 24 -14.54 30.00 1.56
N ILE A 25 -14.02 31.17 1.88
CA ILE A 25 -13.62 32.24 0.94
C ILE A 25 -12.76 31.77 -0.25
N THR A 26 -12.26 30.55 -0.20
CA THR A 26 -11.38 29.97 -1.25
C THR A 26 -12.09 28.99 -2.16
N GLN A 27 -13.34 28.62 -1.86
CA GLN A 27 -14.12 27.66 -2.62
C GLN A 27 -15.56 28.14 -2.83
N TRP A 28 -16.16 27.93 -4.00
CA TRP A 28 -17.54 28.34 -4.31
C TRP A 28 -18.31 27.35 -5.20
N ASN A 29 -17.61 26.41 -5.85
CA ASN A 29 -18.21 25.44 -6.75
C ASN A 29 -17.69 24.04 -6.50
N ASP A 30 -18.54 23.05 -6.70
CA ASP A 30 -18.25 21.63 -6.62
C ASP A 30 -18.98 20.97 -7.81
N SER A 31 -18.23 20.65 -8.86
CA SER A 31 -18.79 20.24 -10.14
C SER A 31 -19.26 18.80 -10.17
N ASP A 32 -18.69 17.92 -9.40
CA ASP A 32 -19.04 16.50 -9.36
C ASP A 32 -19.76 16.09 -8.07
N GLY A 33 -19.78 16.95 -7.06
CA GLY A 33 -20.60 16.80 -5.86
C GLY A 33 -19.99 15.90 -4.79
N ASP A 34 -18.66 15.81 -4.72
CA ASP A 34 -17.97 14.96 -3.76
C ASP A 34 -17.61 15.67 -2.44
N GLY A 35 -17.81 16.99 -2.40
CA GLY A 35 -17.55 17.81 -1.22
C GLY A 35 -16.20 18.49 -1.21
N TYR A 36 -15.40 18.36 -2.26
CA TYR A 36 -14.19 19.13 -2.49
C TYR A 36 -14.46 20.22 -3.53
N GLY A 37 -13.87 21.39 -3.34
CA GLY A 37 -14.15 22.53 -4.21
C GLY A 37 -13.27 22.58 -5.45
N ASP A 38 -13.84 23.02 -6.59
CA ASP A 38 -13.17 23.06 -7.90
C ASP A 38 -11.91 23.96 -7.93
N ASN A 39 -11.74 24.86 -6.97
CA ASN A 39 -10.53 25.69 -6.92
C ASN A 39 -9.37 24.92 -6.29
N ILE A 40 -8.54 24.34 -7.13
CA ILE A 40 -7.37 23.53 -6.72
C ILE A 40 -6.38 24.27 -5.78
N THR A 41 -6.41 25.61 -5.78
CA THR A 41 -5.56 26.43 -4.91
C THR A 41 -6.24 26.85 -3.63
N GLY A 42 -7.51 26.51 -3.47
CA GLY A 42 -8.32 26.75 -2.28
C GLY A 42 -8.08 25.70 -1.17
N THR A 43 -8.85 25.83 -0.10
CA THR A 43 -8.83 24.89 1.01
C THR A 43 -9.32 23.51 0.50
N PHE A 44 -8.48 22.48 0.64
CA PHE A 44 -8.79 21.14 0.15
C PHE A 44 -9.31 21.11 -1.30
N GLY A 45 -8.64 21.87 -2.18
CA GLY A 45 -9.04 22.00 -3.57
C GLY A 45 -9.02 20.66 -4.29
N ASP A 46 -10.09 20.39 -5.02
CA ASP A 46 -10.28 19.16 -5.79
C ASP A 46 -9.30 19.06 -6.97
N GLU A 47 -8.52 18.01 -7.01
CA GLU A 47 -7.63 17.73 -8.15
C GLU A 47 -8.31 16.93 -9.25
N CYS A 48 -9.53 16.44 -9.03
CA CYS A 48 -10.33 15.66 -9.96
C CYS A 48 -11.74 16.24 -10.22
N PRO A 49 -11.92 17.55 -10.45
CA PRO A 49 -13.20 18.29 -10.33
C PRO A 49 -14.32 17.88 -11.30
N ASN A 50 -14.22 16.79 -11.98
CA ASN A 50 -15.23 16.24 -12.88
C ASN A 50 -15.50 14.75 -12.62
N LYS A 51 -14.94 14.21 -11.53
CA LYS A 51 -15.04 12.80 -11.21
C LYS A 51 -14.94 12.60 -9.70
N ALA A 52 -16.09 12.59 -9.05
CA ALA A 52 -16.21 12.44 -7.61
C ALA A 52 -15.32 11.36 -7.02
N GLY A 53 -14.62 11.69 -5.94
CA GLY A 53 -13.71 10.81 -5.23
C GLY A 53 -13.62 11.08 -3.74
N SER A 54 -12.85 10.28 -3.02
CA SER A 54 -12.77 10.32 -1.55
C SER A 54 -11.35 10.50 -1.02
N SER A 55 -10.35 10.58 -1.88
CA SER A 55 -8.95 10.69 -1.46
C SER A 55 -8.65 11.97 -0.68
N THR A 56 -7.79 11.86 0.34
CA THR A 56 -7.56 12.90 1.35
C THR A 56 -6.09 13.12 1.71
N LYS A 57 -5.18 12.33 1.18
CA LYS A 57 -3.76 12.37 1.60
C LYS A 57 -2.83 12.97 0.56
N ASP A 58 -3.03 12.64 -0.70
CA ASP A 58 -2.18 13.10 -1.80
C ASP A 58 -2.91 14.08 -2.72
N ARG A 59 -4.05 13.70 -3.25
CA ARG A 59 -4.87 14.42 -4.21
C ARG A 59 -6.31 14.44 -3.71
N TYR A 60 -6.76 15.55 -3.18
CA TYR A 60 -8.13 15.68 -2.67
C TYR A 60 -9.16 15.47 -3.78
N GLY A 61 -10.28 14.80 -3.47
CA GLY A 61 -11.41 14.62 -4.38
C GLY A 61 -11.18 13.62 -5.52
N CYS A 62 -10.07 12.89 -5.55
CA CYS A 62 -9.83 11.88 -6.56
C CYS A 62 -10.33 10.50 -6.11
N LEU A 63 -10.49 9.57 -7.07
CA LEU A 63 -10.87 8.20 -6.74
C LEU A 63 -9.91 7.57 -5.74
N ASP A 64 -10.49 6.88 -4.78
CA ASP A 64 -9.84 6.10 -3.74
C ASP A 64 -10.72 4.86 -3.53
N ALA A 65 -10.30 3.73 -4.07
CA ALA A 65 -11.16 2.55 -4.20
C ALA A 65 -11.27 1.73 -2.92
N ASP A 66 -10.32 1.87 -1.99
CA ASP A 66 -10.30 1.14 -0.72
C ASP A 66 -10.44 2.04 0.53
N ASP A 67 -10.63 3.35 0.29
CA ASP A 67 -10.84 4.37 1.31
C ASP A 67 -9.67 4.51 2.31
N ASP A 68 -8.45 4.27 1.85
CA ASP A 68 -7.26 4.46 2.70
C ASP A 68 -6.77 5.92 2.74
N GLY A 69 -7.29 6.73 1.84
CA GLY A 69 -7.04 8.17 1.69
C GLY A 69 -6.03 8.53 0.60
N TRP A 70 -5.33 7.56 0.02
CA TRP A 70 -4.51 7.77 -1.17
C TRP A 70 -5.37 7.62 -2.42
N SER A 71 -5.08 8.40 -3.45
CA SER A 71 -5.81 8.28 -4.72
C SER A 71 -5.37 7.02 -5.48
N ASP A 72 -6.29 6.38 -6.20
CA ASP A 72 -5.99 5.22 -7.06
C ASP A 72 -4.78 5.43 -7.99
N GLN A 73 -4.47 6.68 -8.31
CA GLN A 73 -3.36 7.03 -9.20
C GLN A 73 -2.00 6.95 -8.49
N SER A 74 -1.97 7.18 -7.21
CA SER A 74 -0.74 7.23 -6.39
C SER A 74 -0.59 5.99 -5.52
N ASP A 75 -1.63 5.15 -5.49
CA ASP A 75 -1.69 3.93 -4.70
C ASP A 75 -1.19 2.73 -5.52
N ALA A 76 -0.16 2.06 -5.00
CA ALA A 76 0.34 0.81 -5.57
C ALA A 76 -0.59 -0.38 -5.31
N PHE A 77 -1.51 -0.27 -4.33
CA PHE A 77 -2.39 -1.34 -3.86
C PHE A 77 -3.87 -0.92 -3.81
N ILE A 78 -4.40 -0.40 -4.88
CA ILE A 78 -5.75 0.22 -5.06
C ILE A 78 -6.93 -0.47 -4.33
N GLY A 79 -6.80 -1.69 -3.89
CA GLY A 79 -7.86 -2.45 -3.22
C GLY A 79 -7.44 -3.01 -1.86
N GLU A 80 -6.38 -2.48 -1.25
CA GLU A 80 -5.84 -2.98 0.01
C GLU A 80 -5.46 -1.83 0.95
N SER A 81 -6.42 -1.33 1.70
CA SER A 81 -6.32 -0.14 2.55
C SER A 81 -5.23 -0.16 3.65
N SER A 82 -4.53 -1.25 3.80
CA SER A 82 -3.38 -1.32 4.71
C SER A 82 -2.03 -1.08 4.04
N GLN A 83 -2.00 -0.94 2.71
CA GLN A 83 -0.81 -0.72 1.89
C GLN A 83 -1.09 0.34 0.81
N TRP A 84 -0.15 1.20 0.49
CA TRP A 84 -0.27 2.22 -0.58
C TRP A 84 1.05 2.47 -1.32
N ASN A 85 2.16 1.97 -0.83
CA ASN A 85 3.46 2.15 -1.45
C ASN A 85 4.21 0.83 -1.58
N ASP A 86 4.94 0.67 -2.70
CA ASP A 86 5.80 -0.44 -3.03
C ASP A 86 7.07 0.17 -3.63
N SER A 87 8.11 0.28 -2.82
CA SER A 87 9.32 1.04 -3.17
C SER A 87 10.24 0.32 -4.15
N ASP A 88 10.26 -0.99 -4.15
CA ASP A 88 11.11 -1.78 -5.03
C ASP A 88 10.34 -2.49 -6.16
N GLY A 89 9.01 -2.52 -6.08
CA GLY A 89 8.14 -3.01 -7.15
C GLY A 89 7.98 -4.53 -7.19
N ASP A 90 8.12 -5.21 -6.06
CA ASP A 90 8.00 -6.67 -6.01
C ASP A 90 6.59 -7.19 -5.71
N GLY A 91 5.66 -6.27 -5.41
CA GLY A 91 4.26 -6.57 -5.13
C GLY A 91 3.93 -6.79 -3.66
N TYR A 92 4.87 -6.52 -2.76
CA TYR A 92 4.66 -6.43 -1.32
C TYR A 92 4.73 -4.97 -0.88
N GLY A 93 3.85 -4.57 0.02
CA GLY A 93 3.75 -3.17 0.42
C GLY A 93 4.73 -2.79 1.52
N ASP A 94 5.31 -1.61 1.44
CA ASP A 94 6.33 -1.09 2.37
C ASP A 94 5.90 -1.08 3.83
N ARG A 95 4.60 -1.11 4.12
CA ARG A 95 4.10 -1.08 5.47
C ARG A 95 4.12 -2.46 6.11
N LEU A 96 5.13 -2.75 6.90
CA LEU A 96 5.37 -4.05 7.55
C LEU A 96 4.16 -4.61 8.32
N ILE A 97 3.34 -3.73 8.92
CA ILE A 97 2.14 -4.13 9.68
C ILE A 97 0.87 -4.24 8.81
N GLY A 98 0.96 -3.97 7.51
CA GLY A 98 -0.10 -4.15 6.52
C GLY A 98 -0.26 -5.61 6.11
N VAL A 99 -1.24 -5.88 5.27
CA VAL A 99 -1.41 -7.20 4.66
C VAL A 99 -0.17 -7.51 3.81
N ARG A 100 0.48 -8.63 4.09
CA ARG A 100 1.73 -9.03 3.42
C ARG A 100 2.76 -7.90 3.36
N GLY A 101 2.97 -7.26 4.52
CA GLY A 101 3.93 -6.16 4.61
C GLY A 101 5.34 -6.63 4.28
N ASP A 102 6.01 -5.87 3.41
CA ASP A 102 7.35 -6.16 2.95
C ASP A 102 8.37 -6.02 4.09
N SER A 103 9.16 -7.06 4.28
CA SER A 103 10.26 -7.08 5.26
C SER A 103 11.57 -6.54 4.68
N CYS A 104 11.65 -6.37 3.35
CA CYS A 104 12.83 -5.93 2.62
C CYS A 104 12.52 -4.80 1.62
N PRO A 105 11.86 -3.68 2.00
CA PRO A 105 11.17 -2.71 1.11
C PRO A 105 12.11 -1.89 0.18
N SER A 106 13.30 -2.31 -0.02
CA SER A 106 14.26 -1.70 -0.94
C SER A 106 15.02 -2.74 -1.77
N THR A 107 14.57 -4.00 -1.72
CA THR A 107 15.26 -5.12 -2.37
C THR A 107 14.23 -6.11 -2.88
N ILE A 108 13.93 -6.07 -4.17
CA ILE A 108 12.98 -6.98 -4.84
C ILE A 108 13.18 -8.42 -4.37
N GLY A 109 12.11 -9.02 -3.84
CA GLY A 109 12.12 -10.39 -3.34
C GLY A 109 10.84 -11.16 -3.63
N ASN A 110 10.79 -12.41 -3.25
CA ASN A 110 9.68 -13.31 -3.57
C ASN A 110 9.34 -14.29 -2.43
N SER A 111 9.96 -14.13 -1.27
CA SER A 111 9.69 -14.98 -0.10
C SER A 111 8.28 -14.76 0.47
N THR A 112 7.65 -15.83 0.97
CA THR A 112 6.24 -15.87 1.34
C THR A 112 5.93 -16.55 2.67
N GLU A 113 6.94 -17.16 3.33
CA GLU A 113 6.71 -17.97 4.51
C GLU A 113 7.17 -17.29 5.81
N ASP A 114 8.34 -16.69 5.82
CA ASP A 114 8.91 -16.06 7.02
C ASP A 114 8.90 -14.53 6.95
N ARG A 115 9.39 -13.96 5.87
CA ARG A 115 9.59 -12.52 5.62
C ARG A 115 9.13 -12.21 4.21
N PHE A 116 7.94 -11.66 4.07
CA PHE A 116 7.42 -11.29 2.74
C PHE A 116 8.35 -10.31 2.04
N GLY A 117 8.52 -10.47 0.72
CA GLY A 117 9.24 -9.54 -0.13
C GLY A 117 10.77 -9.59 0.01
N CYS A 118 11.35 -10.56 0.71
CA CYS A 118 12.80 -10.72 0.76
C CYS A 118 13.30 -11.69 -0.30
N ILE A 119 14.62 -11.69 -0.56
CA ILE A 119 15.25 -12.62 -1.51
C ILE A 119 15.03 -14.05 -1.04
N ASP A 120 14.55 -14.88 -1.95
CA ASP A 120 14.41 -16.33 -1.84
C ASP A 120 15.07 -16.93 -3.08
N SER A 121 16.26 -17.47 -2.92
CA SER A 121 17.12 -17.86 -4.04
C SER A 121 16.72 -19.18 -4.70
N ASP A 122 16.08 -20.08 -3.99
CA ASP A 122 15.68 -21.38 -4.51
C ASP A 122 14.17 -21.55 -4.74
N GLY A 123 13.37 -20.60 -4.23
CA GLY A 123 11.95 -20.50 -4.51
C GLY A 123 11.07 -21.41 -3.65
N ASP A 124 11.50 -21.77 -2.44
CA ASP A 124 10.70 -22.58 -1.53
C ASP A 124 9.76 -21.78 -0.63
N GLY A 125 9.90 -20.45 -0.68
CA GLY A 125 9.08 -19.48 0.04
C GLY A 125 9.75 -18.89 1.28
N TRP A 126 10.83 -19.49 1.77
CA TRP A 126 11.63 -18.92 2.86
C TRP A 126 12.64 -17.92 2.30
N SER A 127 12.88 -16.85 3.02
CA SER A 127 13.93 -15.90 2.62
C SER A 127 15.33 -16.50 2.82
N ASP A 128 16.30 -16.09 1.99
CA ASP A 128 17.70 -16.53 2.16
C ASP A 128 18.25 -16.32 3.58
N GLU A 129 17.74 -15.31 4.29
CA GLU A 129 18.14 -15.01 5.67
C GLU A 129 17.43 -15.90 6.71
N GLY A 130 16.25 -16.40 6.38
CA GLY A 130 15.45 -17.28 7.24
C GLY A 130 15.61 -18.76 6.92
N ASP A 131 16.35 -19.07 5.85
CA ASP A 131 16.61 -20.40 5.33
C ASP A 131 18.04 -20.85 5.64
N ASP A 132 18.17 -21.95 6.36
CA ASP A 132 19.48 -22.56 6.67
C ASP A 132 20.13 -23.21 5.43
N LEU A 133 19.32 -23.47 4.37
CA LEU A 133 19.75 -24.16 3.12
C LEU A 133 19.29 -23.42 1.85
N PRO A 134 19.62 -22.13 1.62
CA PRO A 134 19.02 -21.22 0.62
C PRO A 134 19.33 -21.54 -0.84
N GLN A 135 19.73 -22.75 -1.16
CA GLN A 135 19.92 -23.27 -2.50
C GLN A 135 19.24 -24.65 -2.68
N ASN A 136 18.44 -25.08 -1.71
CA ASN A 136 17.77 -26.37 -1.73
C ASN A 136 16.26 -26.24 -1.53
N PRO A 137 15.43 -26.09 -2.58
CA PRO A 137 14.00 -25.78 -2.53
C PRO A 137 13.13 -26.85 -1.86
N THR A 138 13.69 -27.73 -1.09
CA THR A 138 12.99 -28.76 -0.34
C THR A 138 13.36 -28.77 1.14
N GLN A 139 14.28 -27.91 1.54
CA GLN A 139 14.80 -27.81 2.89
C GLN A 139 15.03 -26.33 3.27
N TRP A 140 14.54 -25.89 4.40
CA TRP A 140 14.67 -24.53 4.93
C TRP A 140 15.17 -24.51 6.37
N ARG A 141 15.44 -25.66 6.96
CA ARG A 141 15.93 -25.76 8.32
C ARG A 141 16.97 -26.86 8.46
N ASP A 142 18.06 -26.54 9.12
CA ASP A 142 19.15 -27.42 9.51
C ASP A 142 19.53 -27.11 10.98
N ARG A 143 18.92 -27.83 11.92
CA ARG A 143 18.98 -27.48 13.34
C ARG A 143 20.35 -27.73 13.94
N ASP A 144 21.06 -28.72 13.48
CA ASP A 144 22.39 -29.12 14.02
C ASP A 144 23.56 -28.60 13.18
N GLY A 145 23.29 -28.03 11.99
CA GLY A 145 24.29 -27.37 11.16
C GLY A 145 25.21 -28.31 10.39
N ASP A 146 24.75 -29.53 10.10
CA ASP A 146 25.57 -30.53 9.41
C ASP A 146 25.46 -30.46 7.87
N GLY A 147 24.57 -29.59 7.35
CA GLY A 147 24.35 -29.38 5.92
C GLY A 147 23.27 -30.28 5.32
N TYR A 148 22.57 -31.05 6.14
CA TYR A 148 21.38 -31.82 5.75
C TYR A 148 20.15 -31.22 6.42
N GLY A 149 19.04 -31.11 5.69
CA GLY A 149 17.87 -30.42 6.17
C GLY A 149 16.90 -31.31 6.97
N ASP A 150 16.22 -30.71 7.95
CA ASP A 150 15.28 -31.39 8.85
C ASP A 150 13.96 -31.84 8.19
N ASN A 151 13.67 -31.42 6.93
CA ASN A 151 12.42 -31.74 6.25
C ASN A 151 12.42 -33.21 5.78
N GLN A 152 11.67 -34.05 6.44
CA GLN A 152 11.53 -35.49 6.20
C GLN A 152 10.48 -35.84 5.13
N SER A 153 10.03 -34.92 4.30
CA SER A 153 9.04 -35.22 3.26
C SER A 153 9.62 -36.19 2.20
N THR A 154 8.75 -36.96 1.56
CA THR A 154 9.17 -37.90 0.49
C THR A 154 9.74 -37.20 -0.76
N SER A 155 9.54 -35.89 -0.85
CA SER A 155 10.07 -35.03 -1.93
C SER A 155 11.32 -34.29 -1.52
N ALA A 156 11.72 -34.33 -0.23
CA ALA A 156 12.87 -33.63 0.29
C ALA A 156 14.19 -34.24 -0.27
N THR A 157 15.09 -33.34 -0.67
CA THR A 157 16.45 -33.70 -1.05
C THR A 157 17.40 -33.39 0.10
N MET A 158 18.39 -34.23 0.32
CA MET A 158 19.35 -34.07 1.43
C MET A 158 18.67 -33.96 2.81
N ALA A 159 17.61 -34.77 3.04
CA ALA A 159 16.96 -34.81 4.34
C ALA A 159 17.84 -35.51 5.37
N ASP A 160 17.99 -34.87 6.53
CA ASP A 160 18.73 -35.44 7.66
C ASP A 160 17.93 -36.56 8.34
N ALA A 161 18.57 -37.68 8.57
CA ALA A 161 18.00 -38.79 9.33
C ALA A 161 18.12 -38.64 10.86
N PHE A 162 18.93 -37.66 11.31
CA PHE A 162 19.29 -37.45 12.73
C PHE A 162 19.25 -35.96 13.14
N SER A 163 18.24 -35.27 12.77
CA SER A 163 18.02 -33.82 12.83
C SER A 163 18.33 -33.08 14.16
N ALA A 164 19.02 -33.67 15.08
CA ALA A 164 19.34 -33.07 16.38
C ALA A 164 20.73 -33.47 16.94
N ASP A 165 21.57 -34.19 16.22
CA ASP A 165 22.84 -34.72 16.77
C ASP A 165 24.13 -34.31 16.06
N GLY A 166 24.07 -33.62 14.92
CA GLY A 166 25.25 -33.15 14.16
C GLY A 166 26.16 -34.28 13.65
N THR A 167 25.65 -35.50 13.58
CA THR A 167 26.40 -36.68 13.12
C THR A 167 25.64 -37.46 12.08
N GLN A 168 26.23 -37.55 10.92
CA GLN A 168 25.80 -38.40 9.80
C GLN A 168 26.71 -39.59 9.67
#